data_83b2c6ae5246c673eda986d632df0fe4
#
_entry.id   83b2c6ae5246c673eda986d632df0fe4
#
_cell.length_a   1.000
_cell.length_b   1.000
_cell.length_c   1.000
_cell.angle_alpha   90.00
_cell.angle_beta   90.00
_cell.angle_gamma   90.00
#
_symmetry.space_group_name_H-M   'P 1'
#
loop_
_entity.id
_entity.type
_entity.pdbx_description
1 polymer ?
#
loop_
_entity_poly.entity_id
_entity_poly.type
_entity_poly.pdbx_seq_one_letter_code
_entity_poly.pdbx_strand_id
1 'polypeptide(L)'
;MGSAGRRCPDNRLFPTTHHGAFTLANETVFKRYPGNPIITARAVPRANSIHNSAVTRFGEAYAGIFRVDELDMRFTLHVGHSPDAIHWDIDPDPVKMHSDDPDIRMTDHSYDPRITRIDDTYYITWCNADSHGPQIGLATTTDFVHFHQMENPLPTANRNCVIFPRQIDGKYAIYHRPSDRGHTPFGDIFYATSPDLVHWGCHRFVMGPVGGWQSTKIGPGPAPIETPEGWLLIYHGVWTSCNGYLYYAGGALLDLDQPWKVIHRTRDYLLAPTEPYERVGDVPNVVFPSSALVENGVIRLYYGCADTCISVAEANLTDVIDFVKTHSF
;
A
#
# COMPACT_ATOMS: atom_id res chain seq x y z
N MET A 1 55.20 -38.00 -28.77
CA MET A 1 54.10 -37.26 -29.43
C MET A 1 53.19 -36.78 -28.31
N GLY A 2 53.30 -35.52 -28.00
CA GLY A 2 52.69 -34.92 -26.81
C GLY A 2 51.24 -34.55 -27.00
N SER A 3 50.41 -34.92 -26.04
CA SER A 3 49.02 -34.43 -25.92
C SER A 3 49.01 -33.15 -25.10
N ALA A 4 48.67 -32.05 -25.78
CA ALA A 4 48.46 -30.76 -25.14
C ALA A 4 47.12 -30.73 -24.39
N GLY A 5 47.14 -30.75 -23.06
CA GLY A 5 45.98 -30.50 -22.22
C GLY A 5 45.54 -29.03 -22.31
N ARG A 6 44.34 -28.79 -22.79
CA ARG A 6 43.70 -27.46 -22.75
C ARG A 6 43.25 -27.20 -21.31
N ARG A 7 43.81 -26.17 -20.69
CA ARG A 7 43.31 -25.62 -19.42
C ARG A 7 42.03 -24.80 -19.74
N CYS A 8 40.95 -25.08 -18.99
CA CYS A 8 39.79 -24.21 -18.93
C CYS A 8 40.18 -22.86 -18.33
N PRO A 9 39.64 -21.74 -18.83
CA PRO A 9 39.88 -20.44 -18.21
C PRO A 9 39.11 -20.35 -16.88
N ASP A 10 39.80 -19.82 -15.91
CA ASP A 10 39.33 -19.54 -14.53
C ASP A 10 38.17 -18.51 -14.57
N ASN A 11 36.96 -18.97 -14.36
CA ASN A 11 35.75 -18.12 -14.38
C ASN A 11 35.53 -17.58 -12.97
N ARG A 12 36.39 -16.67 -12.50
CA ARG A 12 36.14 -15.86 -11.29
C ARG A 12 35.56 -14.51 -11.69
N LEU A 13 34.25 -14.48 -11.87
CA LEU A 13 33.45 -13.25 -11.97
C LEU A 13 32.24 -13.33 -11.04
N PHE A 14 32.49 -13.47 -9.73
CA PHE A 14 31.54 -13.03 -8.72
C PHE A 14 32.31 -12.16 -7.73
N PRO A 15 31.98 -10.88 -7.58
CA PRO A 15 32.55 -10.12 -6.49
C PRO A 15 32.07 -10.75 -5.19
N THR A 16 32.99 -11.10 -4.32
CA THR A 16 32.73 -11.48 -2.94
C THR A 16 31.99 -10.31 -2.28
N THR A 17 30.67 -10.42 -2.17
CA THR A 17 29.87 -9.54 -1.33
C THR A 17 30.36 -9.71 0.10
N HIS A 18 30.95 -8.66 0.65
CA HIS A 18 31.18 -8.54 2.07
C HIS A 18 29.83 -8.79 2.77
N HIS A 19 29.71 -9.91 3.45
CA HIS A 19 28.68 -10.07 4.46
C HIS A 19 29.00 -9.10 5.59
N GLY A 20 28.53 -7.86 5.46
CA GLY A 20 28.39 -6.98 6.60
C GLY A 20 27.54 -7.71 7.63
N ALA A 21 28.04 -7.85 8.85
CA ALA A 21 27.29 -8.40 9.95
C ALA A 21 25.91 -7.74 9.98
N PHE A 22 24.84 -8.53 9.81
CA PHE A 22 23.49 -8.09 10.11
C PHE A 22 23.44 -7.79 11.60
N THR A 23 23.72 -6.57 11.97
CA THR A 23 23.31 -6.05 13.27
C THR A 23 21.78 -6.04 13.19
N LEU A 24 21.15 -6.92 13.96
CA LEU A 24 19.74 -6.83 14.26
C LEU A 24 19.54 -5.52 15.01
N ALA A 25 19.40 -4.41 14.29
CA ALA A 25 18.91 -3.17 14.84
C ALA A 25 17.43 -3.42 15.14
N ASN A 26 17.14 -3.79 16.36
CA ASN A 26 15.80 -4.08 16.88
C ASN A 26 14.93 -2.82 17.05
N GLU A 27 15.36 -1.67 16.56
CA GLU A 27 14.58 -0.44 16.64
C GLU A 27 14.07 -0.07 15.25
N THR A 28 12.86 -0.54 14.94
CA THR A 28 12.08 0.00 13.83
C THR A 28 11.72 1.44 14.15
N VAL A 29 11.77 2.34 13.15
CA VAL A 29 11.42 3.76 13.34
C VAL A 29 9.98 3.94 13.81
N PHE A 30 9.08 3.02 13.41
CA PHE A 30 7.70 2.98 13.87
C PHE A 30 7.56 2.18 15.18
N LYS A 31 6.86 2.79 16.15
CA LYS A 31 6.49 2.16 17.42
C LYS A 31 5.04 1.68 17.35
N ARG A 32 4.83 0.39 17.60
CA ARG A 32 3.50 -0.21 17.61
C ARG A 32 2.66 0.33 18.77
N TYR A 33 1.38 0.57 18.48
CA TYR A 33 0.43 0.94 19.53
C TYR A 33 0.25 -0.25 20.52
N PRO A 34 0.33 -0.01 21.84
CA PRO A 34 0.27 -1.10 22.82
C PRO A 34 -1.05 -1.88 22.83
N GLY A 35 -2.13 -1.26 22.34
CA GLY A 35 -3.46 -1.89 22.25
C GLY A 35 -3.71 -2.65 20.95
N ASN A 36 -2.70 -2.92 20.15
CA ASN A 36 -2.85 -3.68 18.89
C ASN A 36 -3.23 -5.15 19.14
N PRO A 37 -3.98 -5.79 18.22
CA PRO A 37 -4.63 -5.17 17.06
C PRO A 37 -5.85 -4.33 17.47
N ILE A 38 -6.07 -3.19 16.78
CA ILE A 38 -7.17 -2.27 17.10
C ILE A 38 -8.51 -2.71 16.50
N ILE A 39 -8.49 -3.46 15.39
CA ILE A 39 -9.69 -4.00 14.73
C ILE A 39 -9.46 -5.47 14.40
N THR A 40 -10.45 -6.28 14.71
CA THR A 40 -10.50 -7.71 14.40
C THR A 40 -11.82 -8.06 13.71
N ALA A 41 -11.97 -9.28 13.21
CA ALA A 41 -13.21 -9.77 12.61
C ALA A 41 -14.46 -9.59 13.48
N ARG A 42 -14.30 -9.40 14.80
CA ARG A 42 -15.44 -9.19 15.73
C ARG A 42 -16.17 -7.87 15.53
N ALA A 43 -15.55 -6.91 14.82
CA ALA A 43 -16.15 -5.59 14.60
C ALA A 43 -17.33 -5.62 13.61
N VAL A 44 -17.39 -6.62 12.72
CA VAL A 44 -18.48 -6.74 11.73
C VAL A 44 -19.06 -8.17 11.81
N PRO A 45 -20.37 -8.34 11.91
CA PRO A 45 -21.02 -9.64 11.82
C PRO A 45 -20.66 -10.34 10.50
N ARG A 46 -20.43 -11.67 10.55
CA ARG A 46 -20.07 -12.50 9.40
C ARG A 46 -18.69 -12.26 8.78
N ALA A 47 -17.86 -11.36 9.35
CA ALA A 47 -16.49 -11.21 8.91
C ALA A 47 -15.66 -12.45 9.26
N ASN A 48 -14.90 -12.96 8.29
CA ASN A 48 -13.79 -13.88 8.53
C ASN A 48 -12.56 -13.08 8.99
N SER A 49 -12.27 -11.98 8.29
CA SER A 49 -11.16 -11.08 8.60
C SER A 49 -11.49 -9.64 8.23
N ILE A 50 -10.84 -8.68 8.91
CA ILE A 50 -10.91 -7.24 8.59
C ILE A 50 -9.49 -6.71 8.56
N HIS A 51 -9.05 -6.26 7.38
CA HIS A 51 -7.69 -5.77 7.19
C HIS A 51 -7.61 -4.72 6.07
N ASN A 52 -6.44 -4.12 5.88
CA ASN A 52 -6.16 -3.17 4.79
C ASN A 52 -7.18 -2.03 4.67
N SER A 53 -7.34 -1.27 5.76
CA SER A 53 -8.24 -0.11 5.81
C SER A 53 -7.67 1.12 5.11
N ALA A 54 -8.57 2.02 4.74
CA ALA A 54 -8.25 3.39 4.40
C ALA A 54 -8.94 4.34 5.39
N VAL A 55 -8.20 5.25 6.01
CA VAL A 55 -8.74 6.19 7.00
C VAL A 55 -8.32 7.61 6.70
N THR A 56 -9.14 8.58 7.10
CA THR A 56 -8.90 10.01 6.90
C THR A 56 -9.52 10.84 8.01
N ARG A 57 -9.07 12.09 8.14
CA ARG A 57 -9.75 13.09 8.97
C ARG A 57 -11.09 13.45 8.33
N PHE A 58 -12.14 13.52 9.14
CA PHE A 58 -13.50 13.90 8.74
C PHE A 58 -14.13 14.82 9.78
N GLY A 59 -14.14 16.10 9.51
CA GLY A 59 -14.51 17.13 10.49
C GLY A 59 -13.60 17.08 11.72
N GLU A 60 -14.20 17.03 12.90
CA GLU A 60 -13.46 16.90 14.17
C GLU A 60 -13.16 15.43 14.53
N ALA A 61 -13.64 14.48 13.74
CA ALA A 61 -13.50 13.05 13.94
C ALA A 61 -12.77 12.40 12.75
N TYR A 62 -12.94 11.10 12.58
CA TYR A 62 -12.32 10.31 11.52
C TYR A 62 -13.35 9.42 10.83
N ALA A 63 -13.17 9.21 9.55
CA ALA A 63 -13.91 8.24 8.77
C ALA A 63 -12.95 7.28 8.05
N GLY A 64 -13.44 6.11 7.70
CA GLY A 64 -12.64 5.11 7.00
C GLY A 64 -13.48 4.17 6.15
N ILE A 65 -12.81 3.51 5.22
CA ILE A 65 -13.32 2.39 4.43
C ILE A 65 -12.49 1.17 4.80
N PHE A 66 -13.16 0.11 5.20
CA PHE A 66 -12.56 -1.11 5.75
C PHE A 66 -12.85 -2.28 4.82
N ARG A 67 -11.81 -3.02 4.45
CA ARG A 67 -11.97 -4.29 3.77
C ARG A 67 -12.45 -5.34 4.77
N VAL A 68 -13.54 -6.00 4.43
CA VAL A 68 -14.09 -7.15 5.15
C VAL A 68 -14.10 -8.35 4.22
N ASP A 69 -13.35 -9.39 4.57
CA ASP A 69 -13.44 -10.68 3.90
C ASP A 69 -14.51 -11.49 4.64
N GLU A 70 -15.60 -11.77 3.97
CA GLU A 70 -16.75 -12.43 4.57
C GLU A 70 -16.60 -13.95 4.62
N LEU A 71 -17.36 -14.61 5.49
CA LEU A 71 -17.37 -16.09 5.64
C LEU A 71 -17.83 -16.81 4.37
N ASP A 72 -18.54 -16.13 3.46
CA ASP A 72 -18.99 -16.66 2.17
C ASP A 72 -18.02 -16.36 1.02
N MET A 73 -16.79 -15.93 1.34
CA MET A 73 -15.71 -15.67 0.40
C MET A 73 -15.87 -14.40 -0.46
N ARG A 74 -16.82 -13.52 -0.16
CA ARG A 74 -16.89 -12.19 -0.76
C ARG A 74 -15.93 -11.25 -0.04
N PHE A 75 -15.40 -10.29 -0.77
CA PHE A 75 -14.58 -9.20 -0.24
C PHE A 75 -15.36 -7.90 -0.42
N THR A 76 -15.73 -7.29 0.69
CA THR A 76 -16.61 -6.14 0.72
C THR A 76 -15.93 -4.95 1.39
N LEU A 77 -16.44 -3.75 1.13
CA LEU A 77 -15.96 -2.51 1.74
C LEU A 77 -17.04 -1.96 2.67
N HIS A 78 -16.65 -1.57 3.87
CA HIS A 78 -17.55 -1.05 4.90
C HIS A 78 -17.09 0.34 5.35
N VAL A 79 -18.03 1.24 5.61
CA VAL A 79 -17.74 2.53 6.23
C VAL A 79 -17.53 2.35 7.72
N GLY A 80 -16.65 3.15 8.29
CA GLY A 80 -16.51 3.23 9.74
C GLY A 80 -16.18 4.64 10.19
N HIS A 81 -16.54 4.95 11.43
CA HIS A 81 -16.29 6.23 12.07
C HIS A 81 -15.54 6.05 13.40
N SER A 82 -14.74 7.04 13.75
CA SER A 82 -13.99 7.02 15.00
C SER A 82 -13.83 8.43 15.57
N PRO A 83 -13.99 8.63 16.88
CA PRO A 83 -13.70 9.91 17.51
C PRO A 83 -12.21 10.18 17.71
N ASP A 84 -11.36 9.16 17.74
CA ASP A 84 -9.96 9.22 18.17
C ASP A 84 -8.97 8.48 17.26
N ALA A 85 -9.45 7.95 16.13
CA ALA A 85 -8.66 7.17 15.17
C ALA A 85 -8.09 5.84 15.73
N ILE A 86 -8.62 5.35 16.84
CA ILE A 86 -8.25 4.05 17.47
C ILE A 86 -9.48 3.18 17.66
N HIS A 87 -10.56 3.77 18.20
CA HIS A 87 -11.81 3.06 18.46
C HIS A 87 -12.77 3.31 17.30
N TRP A 88 -13.08 2.26 16.55
CA TRP A 88 -13.86 2.33 15.31
C TRP A 88 -15.22 1.66 15.48
N ASP A 89 -16.26 2.37 15.05
CA ASP A 89 -17.59 1.83 14.82
C ASP A 89 -17.72 1.60 13.30
N ILE A 90 -17.82 0.33 12.90
CA ILE A 90 -17.84 -0.08 11.48
C ILE A 90 -19.26 -0.52 11.15
N ASP A 91 -19.82 0.05 10.10
CA ASP A 91 -21.15 -0.30 9.60
C ASP A 91 -21.20 -1.80 9.27
N PRO A 92 -22.18 -2.55 9.79
CA PRO A 92 -22.33 -3.97 9.47
C PRO A 92 -22.69 -4.24 8.00
N ASP A 93 -23.25 -3.26 7.29
CA ASP A 93 -23.63 -3.39 5.90
C ASP A 93 -22.53 -2.87 4.96
N PRO A 94 -22.27 -3.56 3.85
CA PRO A 94 -21.32 -3.09 2.84
C PRO A 94 -21.74 -1.75 2.23
N VAL A 95 -20.73 -0.94 1.89
CA VAL A 95 -20.94 0.33 1.19
C VAL A 95 -21.63 0.09 -0.15
N LYS A 96 -22.58 0.97 -0.49
CA LYS A 96 -23.23 0.99 -1.80
C LYS A 96 -22.75 2.21 -2.56
N MET A 97 -22.17 1.97 -3.73
CA MET A 97 -21.72 3.04 -4.62
C MET A 97 -22.70 3.15 -5.78
N HIS A 98 -23.05 4.36 -6.15
CA HIS A 98 -23.91 4.66 -7.30
C HIS A 98 -23.06 5.17 -8.45
N SER A 99 -23.37 4.72 -9.66
CA SER A 99 -22.82 5.26 -10.91
C SER A 99 -23.95 5.65 -11.85
N ASP A 100 -23.72 6.66 -12.67
CA ASP A 100 -24.64 7.04 -13.75
C ASP A 100 -24.62 6.03 -14.91
N ASP A 101 -23.51 5.27 -15.03
CA ASP A 101 -23.36 4.19 -16.01
C ASP A 101 -23.62 2.83 -15.33
N PRO A 102 -24.61 2.05 -15.78
CA PRO A 102 -24.93 0.74 -15.17
C PRO A 102 -23.84 -0.33 -15.36
N ASP A 103 -22.91 -0.14 -16.29
CA ASP A 103 -21.79 -1.05 -16.50
C ASP A 103 -20.65 -0.81 -15.49
N ILE A 104 -20.65 0.35 -14.82
CA ILE A 104 -19.72 0.70 -13.77
C ILE A 104 -20.30 0.30 -12.42
N ARG A 105 -19.71 -0.71 -11.79
CA ARG A 105 -20.20 -1.23 -10.51
C ARG A 105 -19.09 -1.84 -9.65
N MET A 106 -19.34 -1.87 -8.36
CA MET A 106 -18.56 -2.72 -7.44
C MET A 106 -18.80 -4.20 -7.75
N THR A 107 -17.76 -4.98 -7.57
CA THR A 107 -17.82 -6.45 -7.67
C THR A 107 -17.87 -7.08 -6.29
N ASP A 108 -18.18 -8.37 -6.21
CA ASP A 108 -18.13 -9.17 -4.97
C ASP A 108 -16.69 -9.39 -4.45
N HIS A 109 -15.68 -8.88 -5.16
CA HIS A 109 -14.27 -8.89 -4.76
C HIS A 109 -13.69 -7.48 -4.81
N SER A 110 -14.21 -6.60 -3.94
CA SER A 110 -13.75 -5.23 -3.74
C SER A 110 -12.88 -5.15 -2.49
N TYR A 111 -11.57 -4.81 -2.64
CA TYR A 111 -10.61 -4.90 -1.56
C TYR A 111 -9.50 -3.85 -1.63
N ASP A 112 -8.75 -3.71 -0.56
CA ASP A 112 -7.58 -2.82 -0.41
C ASP A 112 -7.90 -1.36 -0.75
N PRO A 113 -8.86 -0.72 -0.07
CA PRO A 113 -9.22 0.66 -0.33
C PRO A 113 -8.08 1.62 0.01
N ARG A 114 -8.09 2.77 -0.65
CA ARG A 114 -7.29 3.96 -0.30
C ARG A 114 -8.19 5.17 -0.32
N ILE A 115 -7.94 6.11 0.57
CA ILE A 115 -8.63 7.40 0.61
C ILE A 115 -7.60 8.51 0.44
N THR A 116 -7.92 9.46 -0.43
CA THR A 116 -7.18 10.71 -0.57
C THR A 116 -8.17 11.86 -0.56
N ARG A 117 -7.94 12.86 0.30
CA ARG A 117 -8.72 14.09 0.29
C ARG A 117 -8.05 15.12 -0.61
N ILE A 118 -8.83 15.72 -1.53
CA ILE A 118 -8.43 16.89 -2.30
C ILE A 118 -9.55 17.91 -2.11
N ASP A 119 -9.25 19.06 -1.56
CA ASP A 119 -10.21 20.07 -1.14
C ASP A 119 -11.28 19.48 -0.19
N ASP A 120 -12.57 19.56 -0.54
CA ASP A 120 -13.68 19.02 0.25
C ASP A 120 -14.17 17.65 -0.23
N THR A 121 -13.47 17.04 -1.19
CA THR A 121 -13.86 15.76 -1.77
C THR A 121 -12.88 14.66 -1.34
N TYR A 122 -13.43 13.52 -0.95
CA TYR A 122 -12.69 12.30 -0.66
C TYR A 122 -12.77 11.37 -1.87
N TYR A 123 -11.60 10.98 -2.36
CA TYR A 123 -11.42 10.06 -3.48
C TYR A 123 -11.06 8.70 -2.93
N ILE A 124 -11.85 7.70 -3.25
CA ILE A 124 -11.64 6.32 -2.82
C ILE A 124 -11.21 5.51 -4.03
N THR A 125 -10.05 4.87 -3.95
CA THR A 125 -9.62 3.85 -4.89
C THR A 125 -9.59 2.49 -4.22
N TRP A 126 -9.92 1.44 -4.96
CA TRP A 126 -9.83 0.06 -4.46
C TRP A 126 -9.52 -0.90 -5.59
N CYS A 127 -9.16 -2.13 -5.25
CA CYS A 127 -9.07 -3.20 -6.21
C CYS A 127 -10.48 -3.79 -6.41
N ASN A 128 -11.01 -3.67 -7.64
CA ASN A 128 -12.32 -4.13 -8.05
C ASN A 128 -12.14 -5.34 -8.98
N ALA A 129 -11.99 -6.54 -8.41
CA ALA A 129 -11.64 -7.72 -9.19
C ALA A 129 -12.89 -8.44 -9.72
N ASP A 130 -12.83 -8.83 -10.98
CA ASP A 130 -13.83 -9.64 -11.66
C ASP A 130 -13.21 -10.89 -12.30
N SER A 131 -13.96 -11.57 -13.18
CA SER A 131 -13.49 -12.76 -13.93
C SER A 131 -12.30 -12.46 -14.85
N HIS A 132 -12.10 -11.20 -15.26
CA HIS A 132 -10.99 -10.78 -16.11
C HIS A 132 -9.74 -10.44 -15.28
N GLY A 133 -9.89 -10.20 -13.99
CA GLY A 133 -8.84 -9.93 -13.03
C GLY A 133 -9.01 -8.63 -12.26
N PRO A 134 -7.98 -8.25 -11.50
CA PRO A 134 -8.02 -7.03 -10.70
C PRO A 134 -7.91 -5.79 -11.59
N GLN A 135 -8.84 -4.88 -11.43
CA GLN A 135 -8.83 -3.53 -11.97
C GLN A 135 -8.98 -2.50 -10.84
N ILE A 136 -8.82 -1.24 -11.11
CA ILE A 136 -8.96 -0.19 -10.12
C ILE A 136 -10.37 0.41 -10.22
N GLY A 137 -11.10 0.40 -9.11
CA GLY A 137 -12.29 1.21 -8.95
C GLY A 137 -11.95 2.59 -8.40
N LEU A 138 -12.75 3.58 -8.73
CA LEU A 138 -12.66 4.96 -8.25
C LEU A 138 -14.04 5.47 -7.87
N ALA A 139 -14.16 6.08 -6.71
CA ALA A 139 -15.38 6.77 -6.28
C ALA A 139 -15.05 8.05 -5.52
N THR A 140 -16.04 8.92 -5.42
CA THR A 140 -15.98 10.14 -4.62
C THR A 140 -17.08 10.16 -3.57
N THR A 141 -16.80 10.84 -2.46
CA THR A 141 -17.79 11.18 -1.43
C THR A 141 -17.40 12.49 -0.74
N THR A 142 -18.38 13.16 -0.14
CA THR A 142 -18.17 14.33 0.74
C THR A 142 -18.66 14.07 2.15
N ASP A 143 -19.36 12.95 2.39
CA ASP A 143 -20.09 12.69 3.64
C ASP A 143 -19.96 11.27 4.20
N PHE A 144 -19.30 10.37 3.48
CA PHE A 144 -19.18 8.93 3.82
C PHE A 144 -20.54 8.21 3.94
N VAL A 145 -21.56 8.75 3.34
CA VAL A 145 -22.92 8.16 3.22
C VAL A 145 -23.27 7.93 1.77
N HIS A 146 -23.02 8.93 0.94
CA HIS A 146 -23.31 8.90 -0.50
C HIS A 146 -22.00 8.79 -1.28
N PHE A 147 -21.89 7.74 -2.08
CA PHE A 147 -20.70 7.47 -2.90
C PHE A 147 -21.07 7.47 -4.37
N HIS A 148 -20.36 8.27 -5.16
CA HIS A 148 -20.47 8.28 -6.61
C HIS A 148 -19.30 7.53 -7.23
N GLN A 149 -19.59 6.37 -7.85
CA GLN A 149 -18.59 5.57 -8.55
C GLN A 149 -18.36 6.13 -9.95
N MET A 150 -17.11 6.41 -10.24
CA MET A 150 -16.63 6.95 -11.51
C MET A 150 -16.12 5.82 -12.42
N GLU A 151 -15.68 6.19 -13.62
CA GLU A 151 -14.94 5.28 -14.52
C GLU A 151 -13.74 4.63 -13.83
N ASN A 152 -13.47 3.39 -14.18
CA ASN A 152 -12.29 2.68 -13.73
C ASN A 152 -11.04 3.33 -14.32
N PRO A 153 -10.14 3.92 -13.51
CA PRO A 153 -9.01 4.70 -14.03
C PRO A 153 -8.00 3.87 -14.81
N LEU A 154 -7.93 2.57 -14.53
CA LEU A 154 -6.93 1.68 -15.11
C LEU A 154 -7.54 0.32 -15.43
N PRO A 155 -7.18 -0.26 -16.59
CA PRO A 155 -7.67 -1.57 -16.99
C PRO A 155 -7.03 -2.69 -16.14
N THR A 156 -7.52 -3.89 -16.34
CA THR A 156 -6.95 -5.15 -15.87
C THR A 156 -5.55 -5.34 -16.48
N ALA A 157 -4.54 -5.83 -15.77
CA ALA A 157 -4.51 -6.18 -14.37
C ALA A 157 -3.78 -5.07 -13.60
N ASN A 158 -4.45 -4.47 -12.63
CA ASN A 158 -3.87 -3.37 -11.84
C ASN A 158 -4.30 -3.44 -10.38
N ARG A 159 -3.43 -2.97 -9.46
CA ARG A 159 -3.65 -3.00 -8.01
C ARG A 159 -3.03 -1.80 -7.31
N ASN A 160 -3.38 -1.62 -6.05
CA ASN A 160 -2.74 -0.68 -5.13
C ASN A 160 -2.65 0.75 -5.70
N CYS A 161 -3.72 1.22 -6.32
CA CYS A 161 -3.79 2.59 -6.81
C CYS A 161 -4.01 3.55 -5.64
N VAL A 162 -3.29 4.67 -5.67
CA VAL A 162 -3.46 5.76 -4.72
C VAL A 162 -3.33 7.09 -5.43
N ILE A 163 -4.23 8.02 -5.11
CA ILE A 163 -4.25 9.38 -5.67
C ILE A 163 -3.35 10.29 -4.83
N PHE A 164 -2.70 11.25 -5.46
CA PHE A 164 -1.96 12.31 -4.77
C PHE A 164 -2.91 13.32 -4.10
N PRO A 165 -2.56 13.87 -2.93
CA PRO A 165 -3.44 14.77 -2.18
C PRO A 165 -3.58 16.18 -2.80
N ARG A 166 -2.95 16.41 -3.94
CA ARG A 166 -3.13 17.59 -4.78
C ARG A 166 -2.77 17.29 -6.24
N GLN A 167 -3.15 18.18 -7.11
CA GLN A 167 -2.73 18.13 -8.51
C GLN A 167 -1.22 18.41 -8.65
N ILE A 168 -0.59 17.74 -9.60
CA ILE A 168 0.78 17.93 -10.03
C ILE A 168 0.73 18.53 -11.44
N ASP A 169 1.30 19.73 -11.61
CA ASP A 169 1.25 20.48 -12.89
C ASP A 169 -0.19 20.57 -13.46
N GLY A 170 -1.15 20.90 -12.57
CA GLY A 170 -2.56 21.07 -12.93
C GLY A 170 -3.30 19.79 -13.32
N LYS A 171 -2.76 18.61 -13.00
CA LYS A 171 -3.37 17.30 -13.28
C LYS A 171 -3.48 16.46 -12.04
N TYR A 172 -4.52 15.67 -11.95
CA TYR A 172 -4.59 14.57 -10.98
C TYR A 172 -3.48 13.55 -11.26
N ALA A 173 -2.92 13.00 -10.21
CA ALA A 173 -1.82 12.05 -10.30
C ALA A 173 -2.09 10.82 -9.44
N ILE A 174 -1.59 9.66 -9.88
CA ILE A 174 -1.67 8.39 -9.15
C ILE A 174 -0.34 7.68 -9.14
N TYR A 175 -0.12 6.91 -8.07
CA TYR A 175 0.71 5.72 -8.14
C TYR A 175 -0.16 4.49 -8.29
N HIS A 176 0.30 3.52 -9.06
CA HIS A 176 -0.39 2.26 -9.26
C HIS A 176 0.61 1.13 -9.50
N ARG A 177 0.13 -0.11 -9.44
CA ARG A 177 0.94 -1.28 -9.69
C ARG A 177 0.27 -2.18 -10.71
N PRO A 178 0.71 -2.19 -11.97
CA PRO A 178 0.36 -3.26 -12.89
C PRO A 178 0.72 -4.62 -12.29
N SER A 179 -0.12 -5.61 -12.49
CA SER A 179 0.01 -6.95 -11.90
C SER A 179 -0.24 -7.99 -12.96
N ASP A 180 0.70 -8.92 -13.11
CA ASP A 180 0.63 -9.97 -14.11
C ASP A 180 -0.05 -11.25 -13.56
N ARG A 181 -0.60 -12.04 -14.48
CA ARG A 181 -1.11 -13.40 -14.23
C ARG A 181 -0.16 -14.50 -14.70
N GLY A 182 0.96 -14.18 -15.35
CA GLY A 182 1.59 -15.18 -16.13
C GLY A 182 3.10 -15.20 -16.20
N HIS A 183 3.59 -15.08 -17.40
CA HIS A 183 4.98 -15.38 -17.78
C HIS A 183 6.04 -14.58 -17.07
N THR A 184 5.76 -13.31 -16.80
CA THR A 184 6.73 -12.40 -16.19
C THR A 184 6.10 -11.79 -14.95
N PRO A 185 6.54 -12.16 -13.74
CA PRO A 185 6.08 -11.53 -12.53
C PRO A 185 6.29 -10.02 -12.64
N PHE A 186 5.21 -9.26 -12.51
CA PHE A 186 5.23 -7.82 -12.57
C PHE A 186 4.79 -7.23 -11.24
N GLY A 187 5.58 -6.35 -10.67
CA GLY A 187 5.34 -5.83 -9.33
C GLY A 187 5.99 -4.48 -9.10
N ASP A 188 6.03 -3.64 -10.15
CA ASP A 188 6.65 -2.32 -10.14
C ASP A 188 5.63 -1.24 -9.87
N ILE A 189 6.06 -0.13 -9.26
CA ILE A 189 5.25 1.07 -9.08
C ILE A 189 5.40 1.96 -10.30
N PHE A 190 4.25 2.38 -10.84
CA PHE A 190 4.12 3.35 -11.91
C PHE A 190 3.40 4.61 -11.45
N TYR A 191 3.67 5.70 -12.14
CA TYR A 191 3.00 6.98 -12.04
C TYR A 191 2.16 7.21 -13.28
N ALA A 192 0.99 7.83 -13.12
CA ALA A 192 0.17 8.29 -14.24
C ALA A 192 -0.55 9.60 -13.87
N THR A 193 -1.01 10.34 -14.88
CA THR A 193 -1.77 11.58 -14.70
C THR A 193 -3.06 11.58 -15.48
N SER A 194 -4.01 12.38 -15.00
CA SER A 194 -5.30 12.64 -15.66
C SER A 194 -5.68 14.11 -15.55
N PRO A 195 -6.23 14.74 -16.59
CA PRO A 195 -6.80 16.08 -16.49
C PRO A 195 -8.16 16.10 -15.77
N ASP A 196 -8.88 14.98 -15.75
CA ASP A 196 -10.32 14.91 -15.43
C ASP A 196 -10.74 13.67 -14.61
N LEU A 197 -9.79 12.86 -14.13
CA LEU A 197 -10.01 11.61 -13.38
C LEU A 197 -10.59 10.45 -14.23
N VAL A 198 -10.83 10.67 -15.51
CA VAL A 198 -11.36 9.69 -16.46
C VAL A 198 -10.25 9.25 -17.44
N HIS A 199 -9.55 10.21 -18.04
CA HIS A 199 -8.53 9.93 -19.03
C HIS A 199 -7.14 9.88 -18.42
N TRP A 200 -6.67 8.68 -18.10
CA TRP A 200 -5.36 8.46 -17.49
C TRP A 200 -4.29 8.13 -18.52
N GLY A 201 -3.12 8.77 -18.39
CA GLY A 201 -2.02 8.61 -19.32
C GLY A 201 -0.68 9.06 -18.74
N CYS A 202 0.29 9.30 -19.61
CA CYS A 202 1.65 9.71 -19.21
C CYS A 202 2.30 8.74 -18.21
N HIS A 203 2.08 7.44 -18.40
CA HIS A 203 2.61 6.41 -17.53
C HIS A 203 4.13 6.45 -17.48
N ARG A 204 4.70 6.45 -16.26
CA ARG A 204 6.13 6.45 -16.01
C ARG A 204 6.48 5.43 -14.96
N PHE A 205 7.55 4.68 -15.19
CA PHE A 205 8.16 3.84 -14.19
C PHE A 205 8.67 4.70 -13.02
N VAL A 206 8.43 4.26 -11.80
CA VAL A 206 8.90 4.90 -10.56
C VAL A 206 9.98 4.06 -9.92
N MET A 207 9.65 2.85 -9.51
CA MET A 207 10.59 1.91 -8.93
C MET A 207 10.08 0.47 -9.02
N GLY A 208 11.01 -0.47 -9.11
CA GLY A 208 10.75 -1.90 -9.12
C GLY A 208 11.36 -2.64 -7.93
N PRO A 209 11.16 -3.96 -7.83
CA PRO A 209 11.83 -4.80 -6.86
C PRO A 209 13.35 -4.67 -6.91
N VAL A 210 13.97 -4.74 -5.74
CA VAL A 210 15.43 -4.87 -5.57
C VAL A 210 15.72 -5.97 -4.56
N GLY A 211 16.95 -6.33 -4.36
CA GLY A 211 17.34 -7.45 -3.48
C GLY A 211 16.82 -7.33 -2.03
N GLY A 212 16.78 -8.46 -1.34
CA GLY A 212 16.36 -8.55 0.06
C GLY A 212 14.84 -8.62 0.24
N TRP A 213 14.34 -7.96 1.28
CA TRP A 213 12.92 -8.00 1.70
C TRP A 213 11.91 -7.49 0.66
N GLN A 214 12.36 -6.82 -0.39
CA GLN A 214 11.55 -6.24 -1.45
C GLN A 214 11.87 -6.83 -2.83
N SER A 215 12.31 -8.07 -2.89
CA SER A 215 12.86 -8.68 -4.09
C SER A 215 11.82 -9.29 -5.04
N THR A 216 10.60 -9.54 -4.58
CA THR A 216 9.58 -10.19 -5.41
C THR A 216 8.66 -9.17 -6.09
N LYS A 217 8.10 -8.26 -5.33
CA LYS A 217 7.20 -7.19 -5.80
C LYS A 217 7.15 -6.08 -4.77
N ILE A 218 6.76 -4.89 -5.22
CA ILE A 218 6.49 -3.74 -4.36
C ILE A 218 5.15 -3.11 -4.76
N GLY A 219 4.58 -2.28 -3.91
CA GLY A 219 3.35 -1.56 -4.26
C GLY A 219 3.09 -0.39 -3.32
N PRO A 220 2.41 0.67 -3.80
CA PRO A 220 2.06 1.80 -2.97
C PRO A 220 1.26 1.40 -1.73
N GLY A 221 1.54 2.07 -0.63
CA GLY A 221 0.78 1.97 0.60
C GLY A 221 -0.27 3.08 0.69
N PRO A 222 -0.20 3.98 1.70
CA PRO A 222 -1.06 5.15 1.82
C PRO A 222 -0.79 6.19 0.73
N ALA A 223 -1.66 7.21 0.68
CA ALA A 223 -1.41 8.41 -0.14
C ALA A 223 -0.04 9.00 0.18
N PRO A 224 0.72 9.46 -0.83
CA PRO A 224 2.00 10.11 -0.61
C PRO A 224 1.85 11.32 0.30
N ILE A 225 2.78 11.47 1.25
CA ILE A 225 2.81 12.59 2.19
C ILE A 225 3.71 13.68 1.61
N GLU A 226 3.16 14.87 1.42
CA GLU A 226 3.94 16.01 0.97
C GLU A 226 4.83 16.53 2.11
N THR A 227 6.11 16.70 1.81
CA THR A 227 7.09 17.25 2.76
C THR A 227 7.99 18.26 2.06
N PRO A 228 8.67 19.15 2.77
CA PRO A 228 9.64 20.07 2.16
C PRO A 228 10.79 19.35 1.43
N GLU A 229 11.05 18.08 1.75
CA GLU A 229 12.15 17.30 1.19
C GLU A 229 11.72 16.40 0.02
N GLY A 230 10.43 16.37 -0.32
CA GLY A 230 9.87 15.54 -1.37
C GLY A 230 8.58 14.82 -0.94
N TRP A 231 8.03 14.02 -1.84
CA TRP A 231 6.93 13.14 -1.53
C TRP A 231 7.43 11.93 -0.74
N LEU A 232 7.01 11.79 0.51
CA LEU A 232 7.26 10.57 1.27
C LEU A 232 6.23 9.51 0.87
N LEU A 233 6.68 8.48 0.18
CA LEU A 233 5.89 7.29 -0.14
C LEU A 233 6.25 6.17 0.83
N ILE A 234 5.29 5.78 1.66
CA ILE A 234 5.36 4.51 2.41
C ILE A 234 4.79 3.43 1.49
N TYR A 235 5.52 2.35 1.28
CA TYR A 235 5.14 1.27 0.35
C TYR A 235 5.35 -0.10 1.00
N HIS A 236 4.71 -1.12 0.46
CA HIS A 236 5.04 -2.49 0.85
C HIS A 236 6.03 -3.11 -0.10
N GLY A 237 6.99 -3.84 0.47
CA GLY A 237 7.87 -4.73 -0.25
C GLY A 237 7.59 -6.17 0.11
N VAL A 238 7.79 -7.07 -0.84
CA VAL A 238 7.49 -8.49 -0.68
C VAL A 238 8.70 -9.34 -1.01
N TRP A 239 8.97 -10.26 -0.14
CA TRP A 239 9.93 -11.34 -0.35
C TRP A 239 9.21 -12.68 -0.41
N THR A 240 9.56 -13.51 -1.38
CA THR A 240 9.05 -14.87 -1.50
C THR A 240 10.03 -15.84 -0.87
N SER A 241 9.57 -16.60 0.11
CA SER A 241 10.31 -17.67 0.75
C SER A 241 9.63 -19.03 0.49
N CYS A 242 10.23 -20.13 0.96
CA CYS A 242 9.60 -21.44 0.93
C CYS A 242 8.31 -21.51 1.78
N ASN A 243 8.10 -20.56 2.68
CA ASN A 243 6.91 -20.45 3.54
C ASN A 243 5.85 -19.47 3.01
N GLY A 244 5.98 -19.01 1.76
CA GLY A 244 5.06 -18.06 1.14
C GLY A 244 5.63 -16.64 1.05
N TYR A 245 4.74 -15.66 1.01
CA TYR A 245 5.08 -14.25 0.89
C TYR A 245 5.26 -13.61 2.26
N LEU A 246 6.33 -12.80 2.40
CA LEU A 246 6.55 -11.97 3.58
C LEU A 246 6.44 -10.50 3.16
N TYR A 247 5.62 -9.72 3.87
CA TYR A 247 5.35 -8.33 3.54
C TYR A 247 5.95 -7.40 4.60
N TYR A 248 6.59 -6.35 4.13
CA TYR A 248 7.30 -5.35 4.94
C TYR A 248 6.90 -3.94 4.49
N ALA A 249 6.96 -2.97 5.38
CA ALA A 249 6.83 -1.57 5.03
C ALA A 249 8.20 -0.95 4.75
N GLY A 250 8.34 -0.21 3.65
CA GLY A 250 9.49 0.59 3.29
C GLY A 250 9.12 2.03 3.03
N GLY A 251 10.11 2.88 2.81
CA GLY A 251 9.95 4.29 2.53
C GLY A 251 10.78 4.76 1.34
N ALA A 252 10.26 5.75 0.62
CA ALA A 252 10.98 6.46 -0.43
C ALA A 252 10.64 7.94 -0.41
N LEU A 253 11.62 8.79 -0.69
CA LEU A 253 11.43 10.21 -0.98
C LEU A 253 11.52 10.41 -2.49
N LEU A 254 10.53 11.12 -3.05
CA LEU A 254 10.42 11.39 -4.47
C LEU A 254 10.33 12.88 -4.73
N ASP A 255 10.75 13.30 -5.91
CA ASP A 255 10.77 14.70 -6.32
C ASP A 255 9.36 15.31 -6.32
N LEU A 256 9.20 16.53 -5.82
CA LEU A 256 7.90 17.20 -5.69
C LEU A 256 7.24 17.51 -7.03
N ASP A 257 8.03 17.91 -8.02
CA ASP A 257 7.55 18.31 -9.35
C ASP A 257 7.54 17.15 -10.33
N GLN A 258 8.40 16.16 -10.10
CA GLN A 258 8.55 14.98 -10.94
C GLN A 258 8.44 13.70 -10.07
N PRO A 259 7.25 13.37 -9.55
CA PRO A 259 7.08 12.30 -8.57
C PRO A 259 7.43 10.89 -9.04
N TRP A 260 7.81 10.72 -10.28
CA TRP A 260 8.40 9.47 -10.81
C TRP A 260 9.91 9.36 -10.58
N LYS A 261 10.56 10.41 -10.05
CA LYS A 261 11.98 10.42 -9.72
C LYS A 261 12.18 10.12 -8.24
N VAL A 262 12.77 8.97 -7.94
CA VAL A 262 13.17 8.60 -6.59
C VAL A 262 14.44 9.33 -6.21
N ILE A 263 14.41 10.06 -5.11
CA ILE A 263 15.57 10.76 -4.52
C ILE A 263 16.27 9.82 -3.53
N HIS A 264 15.49 9.23 -2.61
CA HIS A 264 15.96 8.26 -1.63
C HIS A 264 15.00 7.09 -1.55
N ARG A 265 15.50 5.88 -1.32
CA ARG A 265 14.71 4.69 -1.09
C ARG A 265 15.38 3.80 -0.07
N THR A 266 14.64 3.36 0.92
CA THR A 266 15.20 2.55 2.01
C THR A 266 15.72 1.20 1.51
N ARG A 267 16.94 0.87 1.92
CA ARG A 267 17.53 -0.47 1.85
C ARG A 267 16.95 -1.34 2.95
N ASP A 268 16.75 -0.75 4.13
CA ASP A 268 16.19 -1.41 5.30
C ASP A 268 14.69 -1.09 5.41
N TYR A 269 13.91 -1.96 6.06
CA TYR A 269 12.46 -1.75 6.22
C TYR A 269 12.14 -0.78 7.36
N LEU A 270 11.04 -0.07 7.24
CA LEU A 270 10.47 0.78 8.30
C LEU A 270 9.74 -0.04 9.36
N LEU A 271 9.09 -1.13 8.93
CA LEU A 271 8.34 -2.03 9.81
C LEU A 271 8.34 -3.46 9.20
N ALA A 272 8.55 -4.46 10.05
CA ALA A 272 8.59 -5.87 9.68
C ALA A 272 7.61 -6.69 10.54
N PRO A 273 7.12 -7.85 10.08
CA PRO A 273 6.21 -8.69 10.84
C PRO A 273 6.97 -9.43 11.97
N THR A 274 6.89 -8.91 13.19
CA THR A 274 7.54 -9.47 14.37
C THR A 274 6.56 -9.93 15.44
N GLU A 275 5.39 -9.30 15.52
CA GLU A 275 4.38 -9.60 16.52
C GLU A 275 3.53 -10.84 16.13
N PRO A 276 2.98 -11.58 17.11
CA PRO A 276 2.16 -12.76 16.83
C PRO A 276 1.01 -12.50 15.85
N TYR A 277 0.31 -11.37 15.98
CA TYR A 277 -0.81 -10.98 15.12
C TYR A 277 -0.38 -10.56 13.69
N GLU A 278 0.90 -10.31 13.47
CA GLU A 278 1.49 -10.05 12.15
C GLU A 278 2.01 -11.33 11.48
N ARG A 279 2.31 -12.33 12.30
CA ARG A 279 2.96 -13.58 11.87
C ARG A 279 2.00 -14.73 11.67
N VAL A 280 0.82 -14.69 12.29
CA VAL A 280 -0.17 -15.77 12.27
C VAL A 280 -1.52 -15.23 11.85
N GLY A 281 -2.06 -15.76 10.76
CA GLY A 281 -3.34 -15.38 10.19
C GLY A 281 -3.58 -16.06 8.84
N ASP A 282 -4.51 -15.54 8.05
CA ASP A 282 -4.89 -16.10 6.75
C ASP A 282 -3.71 -16.07 5.76
N VAL A 283 -2.90 -15.01 5.80
CA VAL A 283 -1.60 -14.94 5.12
C VAL A 283 -0.54 -14.60 6.17
N PRO A 284 0.34 -15.52 6.55
CA PRO A 284 1.31 -15.28 7.60
C PRO A 284 2.40 -14.29 7.19
N ASN A 285 3.00 -13.60 8.19
CA ASN A 285 4.12 -12.67 8.03
C ASN A 285 3.79 -11.45 7.16
N VAL A 286 2.70 -10.77 7.45
CA VAL A 286 2.26 -9.57 6.72
C VAL A 286 2.24 -8.34 7.62
N VAL A 287 2.93 -7.30 7.18
CA VAL A 287 2.76 -5.89 7.53
C VAL A 287 2.44 -5.16 6.23
N PHE A 288 1.16 -4.81 6.03
CA PHE A 288 0.67 -4.18 4.80
C PHE A 288 0.23 -2.74 5.08
N PRO A 289 1.11 -1.73 4.86
CA PRO A 289 0.77 -0.34 5.09
C PRO A 289 -0.36 0.08 4.13
N SER A 290 -1.45 0.58 4.68
CA SER A 290 -2.67 0.87 3.90
C SER A 290 -3.14 2.31 4.04
N SER A 291 -2.90 2.96 5.18
CA SER A 291 -3.30 4.33 5.43
C SER A 291 -2.33 5.02 6.39
N ALA A 292 -2.21 6.35 6.29
CA ALA A 292 -1.41 7.16 7.17
C ALA A 292 -2.12 8.48 7.49
N LEU A 293 -2.25 8.80 8.77
CA LEU A 293 -2.64 10.12 9.24
C LEU A 293 -1.40 10.85 9.71
N VAL A 294 -1.27 12.12 9.33
CA VAL A 294 -0.17 12.97 9.79
C VAL A 294 -0.76 14.12 10.61
N GLU A 295 -0.52 14.09 11.91
CA GLU A 295 -1.03 15.09 12.83
C GLU A 295 0.09 15.54 13.79
N ASN A 296 0.29 16.83 13.92
CA ASN A 296 1.30 17.42 14.80
C ASN A 296 2.72 16.85 14.59
N GLY A 297 3.08 16.53 13.33
CA GLY A 297 4.38 15.96 12.97
C GLY A 297 4.54 14.47 13.29
N VAL A 298 3.48 13.78 13.69
CA VAL A 298 3.46 12.35 13.93
C VAL A 298 2.70 11.65 12.81
N ILE A 299 3.30 10.61 12.24
CA ILE A 299 2.63 9.68 11.32
C ILE A 299 2.01 8.56 12.15
N ARG A 300 0.69 8.40 12.06
CA ARG A 300 -0.02 7.21 12.51
C ARG A 300 -0.27 6.32 11.30
N LEU A 301 0.46 5.23 11.21
CA LEU A 301 0.40 4.26 10.13
C LEU A 301 -0.56 3.12 10.47
N TYR A 302 -1.61 2.96 9.68
CA TYR A 302 -2.49 1.79 9.74
C TYR A 302 -1.96 0.72 8.79
N TYR A 303 -1.97 -0.51 9.25
CA TYR A 303 -1.51 -1.63 8.43
C TYR A 303 -2.32 -2.90 8.70
N GLY A 304 -2.52 -3.68 7.65
CA GLY A 304 -3.07 -5.02 7.74
C GLY A 304 -2.02 -5.99 8.28
N CYS A 305 -2.46 -6.86 9.17
CA CYS A 305 -1.62 -7.84 9.84
C CYS A 305 -2.08 -9.25 9.50
N ALA A 306 -1.18 -10.05 8.90
CA ALA A 306 -1.39 -11.45 8.54
C ALA A 306 -2.73 -11.68 7.79
N ASP A 307 -3.19 -10.68 7.00
CA ASP A 307 -4.48 -10.61 6.31
C ASP A 307 -5.69 -10.97 7.21
N THR A 308 -5.62 -10.58 8.49
CA THR A 308 -6.62 -10.99 9.51
C THR A 308 -7.16 -9.82 10.31
N CYS A 309 -6.32 -8.84 10.65
CA CYS A 309 -6.68 -7.73 11.53
C CYS A 309 -5.95 -6.44 11.15
N ILE A 310 -6.33 -5.34 11.80
CA ILE A 310 -5.71 -4.01 11.60
C ILE A 310 -4.98 -3.60 12.86
N SER A 311 -3.78 -3.11 12.66
CA SER A 311 -2.92 -2.52 13.70
C SER A 311 -2.45 -1.12 13.32
N VAL A 312 -1.92 -0.42 14.32
CA VAL A 312 -1.39 0.95 14.21
C VAL A 312 0.03 1.01 14.75
N ALA A 313 0.87 1.79 14.07
CA ALA A 313 2.19 2.16 14.57
C ALA A 313 2.42 3.65 14.34
N GLU A 314 3.19 4.30 15.20
CA GLU A 314 3.44 5.74 15.17
C GLU A 314 4.94 6.03 15.06
N ALA A 315 5.27 7.09 14.34
CA ALA A 315 6.61 7.65 14.24
C ALA A 315 6.57 9.16 14.02
N ASN A 316 7.60 9.89 14.45
CA ASN A 316 7.76 11.27 14.04
C ASN A 316 8.05 11.34 12.53
N LEU A 317 7.42 12.24 11.82
CA LEU A 317 7.62 12.43 10.37
C LEU A 317 9.10 12.71 10.04
N THR A 318 9.76 13.54 10.84
CA THR A 318 11.18 13.85 10.69
C THR A 318 12.06 12.62 10.85
N ASP A 319 11.79 11.78 11.85
CA ASP A 319 12.55 10.55 12.09
C ASP A 319 12.42 9.56 10.93
N VAL A 320 11.22 9.47 10.33
CA VAL A 320 10.98 8.64 9.14
C VAL A 320 11.74 9.17 7.93
N ILE A 321 11.72 10.48 7.70
CA ILE A 321 12.46 11.12 6.61
C ILE A 321 13.97 10.88 6.78
N ASP A 322 14.51 11.12 7.98
CA ASP A 322 15.92 10.91 8.27
C ASP A 322 16.33 9.44 8.12
N PHE A 323 15.46 8.51 8.54
CA PHE A 323 15.68 7.09 8.32
C PHE A 323 15.75 6.76 6.82
N VAL A 324 14.79 7.29 6.02
CA VAL A 324 14.78 7.07 4.56
C VAL A 324 16.06 7.58 3.91
N LYS A 325 16.57 8.74 4.33
CA LYS A 325 17.81 9.35 3.81
C LYS A 325 19.06 8.58 4.21
N THR A 326 19.14 8.20 5.48
CA THR A 326 20.35 7.58 6.05
C THR A 326 20.49 6.10 5.75
N HIS A 327 19.36 5.41 5.48
CA HIS A 327 19.33 3.98 5.13
C HIS A 327 19.00 3.76 3.64
N SER A 328 19.30 4.74 2.79
CA SER A 328 19.08 4.66 1.35
C SER A 328 20.10 3.75 0.65
N PHE A 329 19.71 3.25 -0.52
CA PHE A 329 20.62 2.56 -1.44
C PHE A 329 21.70 3.51 -1.96
#